data_b5f9848c9f8a94d186e81bb0771735c5
#
_entry.id   b5f9848c9f8a94d186e81bb0771735c5
#
_cell.length_a   1.000
_cell.length_b   1.000
_cell.length_c   1.000
_cell.angle_alpha   90.00
_cell.angle_beta   90.00
_cell.angle_gamma   90.00
#
_symmetry.space_group_name_H-M   'P 1'
#
loop_
_entity.id
_entity.type
_entity.pdbx_description
1 polymer ?
#
loop_
_entity_poly.entity_id
_entity_poly.type
_entity_poly.pdbx_seq_one_letter_code
_entity_poly.pdbx_strand_id
1 'polypeptide(L)'
;NFSQSKQKPQVSFQNLYPMYGEIDIRNSSIIRNQAVKIDYQNQINYLIKICKELYKRSNDDKFVSHIDVLNHFLSEIDNVDKIYFENEMFDYITKNIHTEIPKHVLPEEKSIIIKYLKKLDKITGLFYKERKKFDTSIQIINNLLSNNLDFYQKNAQEIFPHYYER
;
A
#
# COMPACT_ATOMS: atom_id res chain seq x y z
N ASN A 1 20.65 52.44 -35.75
CA ASN A 1 20.82 51.69 -34.49
C ASN A 1 19.69 50.68 -34.33
N PHE A 2 19.92 49.50 -34.89
CA PHE A 2 19.00 48.38 -34.68
C PHE A 2 19.54 47.54 -33.51
N SER A 3 18.93 47.65 -32.35
CA SER A 3 19.16 46.72 -31.23
C SER A 3 18.40 45.45 -31.54
N GLN A 4 19.07 44.42 -32.05
CA GLN A 4 18.54 43.09 -32.09
C GLN A 4 18.59 42.50 -30.67
N SER A 5 17.45 42.46 -30.01
CA SER A 5 17.26 41.65 -28.80
C SER A 5 17.37 40.18 -29.17
N LYS A 6 18.49 39.56 -28.82
CA LYS A 6 18.64 38.10 -28.87
C LYS A 6 17.63 37.51 -27.91
N GLN A 7 16.53 37.00 -28.44
CA GLN A 7 15.64 36.15 -27.68
C GLN A 7 16.43 34.90 -27.25
N LYS A 8 16.62 34.76 -25.93
CA LYS A 8 17.17 33.53 -25.36
C LYS A 8 16.20 32.38 -25.65
N PRO A 9 16.66 31.23 -26.12
CA PRO A 9 15.79 30.07 -26.29
C PRO A 9 15.24 29.69 -24.91
N GLN A 10 13.94 29.81 -24.75
CA GLN A 10 13.24 29.35 -23.54
C GLN A 10 13.06 27.84 -23.66
N VAL A 11 13.94 27.10 -23.01
CA VAL A 11 13.78 25.62 -22.91
C VAL A 11 12.65 25.36 -21.93
N SER A 12 11.48 25.03 -22.45
CA SER A 12 10.32 24.72 -21.65
C SER A 12 10.29 23.21 -21.37
N PHE A 13 10.41 22.81 -20.12
CA PHE A 13 10.23 21.44 -19.66
C PHE A 13 8.74 21.03 -19.55
N GLN A 14 7.84 21.75 -20.19
CA GLN A 14 6.39 21.54 -20.11
C GLN A 14 5.93 20.13 -20.52
N ASN A 15 6.74 19.38 -21.26
CA ASN A 15 6.38 18.04 -21.72
C ASN A 15 6.86 16.88 -20.81
N LEU A 16 7.79 17.12 -19.90
CA LEU A 16 8.27 16.07 -18.98
C LEU A 16 7.34 15.87 -17.76
N TYR A 17 6.78 16.95 -17.26
CA TYR A 17 5.91 16.95 -16.08
C TYR A 17 4.58 16.22 -16.28
N PRO A 18 3.84 16.45 -17.40
CA PRO A 18 2.59 15.73 -17.65
C PRO A 18 2.80 14.24 -17.91
N MET A 19 3.87 13.86 -18.59
CA MET A 19 4.14 12.46 -18.92
C MET A 19 4.53 11.66 -17.65
N TYR A 20 5.31 12.24 -16.75
CA TYR A 20 5.66 11.65 -15.46
C TYR A 20 4.43 11.50 -14.56
N GLY A 21 3.64 12.57 -14.41
CA GLY A 21 2.41 12.56 -13.63
C GLY A 21 1.34 11.63 -14.22
N GLU A 22 1.25 11.53 -15.54
CA GLU A 22 0.27 10.69 -16.21
C GLU A 22 0.59 9.19 -16.07
N ILE A 23 1.85 8.79 -16.14
CA ILE A 23 2.29 7.40 -15.93
C ILE A 23 2.10 7.01 -14.46
N ASP A 24 2.45 7.88 -13.53
CA ASP A 24 2.32 7.62 -12.10
C ASP A 24 0.84 7.52 -11.68
N ILE A 25 0.00 8.46 -12.09
CA ILE A 25 -1.42 8.49 -11.76
C ILE A 25 -2.20 7.33 -12.41
N ARG A 26 -1.91 6.98 -13.66
CA ARG A 26 -2.77 6.09 -14.44
C ARG A 26 -2.68 4.62 -14.06
N ASN A 27 -1.52 4.12 -13.70
CA ASN A 27 -1.30 2.71 -13.39
C ASN A 27 -0.99 2.45 -11.92
N SER A 28 -0.33 3.38 -11.22
CA SER A 28 0.09 3.19 -9.84
C SER A 28 -1.11 3.02 -8.89
N SER A 29 -2.18 3.79 -9.06
CA SER A 29 -3.39 3.69 -8.24
C SER A 29 -4.09 2.33 -8.39
N ILE A 30 -4.19 1.81 -9.62
CA ILE A 30 -4.81 0.50 -9.89
C ILE A 30 -4.00 -0.62 -9.24
N ILE A 31 -2.68 -0.61 -9.44
CA ILE A 31 -1.78 -1.63 -8.88
C ILE A 31 -1.78 -1.54 -7.35
N ARG A 32 -1.75 -0.33 -6.79
CA ARG A 32 -1.85 -0.10 -5.35
C ARG A 32 -3.15 -0.67 -4.79
N ASN A 33 -4.28 -0.37 -5.41
CA ASN A 33 -5.59 -0.86 -4.95
C ASN A 33 -5.68 -2.38 -5.04
N GLN A 34 -5.11 -3.00 -6.06
CA GLN A 34 -5.01 -4.46 -6.15
C GLN A 34 -4.15 -5.03 -5.01
N ALA A 35 -3.00 -4.43 -4.72
CA ALA A 35 -2.13 -4.86 -3.63
C ALA A 35 -2.83 -4.74 -2.27
N VAL A 36 -3.58 -3.66 -2.03
CA VAL A 36 -4.41 -3.43 -0.84
C VAL A 36 -5.46 -4.54 -0.70
N LYS A 37 -6.22 -4.83 -1.76
CA LYS A 37 -7.23 -5.89 -1.78
C LYS A 37 -6.63 -7.25 -1.42
N ILE A 38 -5.51 -7.61 -2.03
CA ILE A 38 -4.84 -8.90 -1.78
C ILE A 38 -4.37 -8.99 -0.32
N ASP A 39 -3.79 -7.93 0.23
CA ASP A 39 -3.36 -7.92 1.63
C ASP A 39 -4.55 -8.12 2.58
N TYR A 40 -5.67 -7.44 2.35
CA TYR A 40 -6.88 -7.58 3.16
C TYR A 40 -7.53 -8.95 3.00
N GLN A 41 -7.67 -9.47 1.79
CA GLN A 41 -8.17 -10.81 1.55
C GLN A 41 -7.35 -11.87 2.29
N ASN A 42 -6.03 -11.77 2.21
CA ASN A 42 -5.13 -12.69 2.90
C ASN A 42 -5.27 -12.61 4.43
N GLN A 43 -5.41 -11.40 4.98
CA GLN A 43 -5.59 -11.21 6.42
C GLN A 43 -6.93 -11.75 6.90
N ILE A 44 -8.02 -11.40 6.23
CA ILE A 44 -9.37 -11.85 6.58
C ILE A 44 -9.46 -13.38 6.51
N ASN A 45 -8.99 -13.98 5.41
CA ASN A 45 -8.98 -15.42 5.26
C ASN A 45 -8.17 -16.14 6.36
N TYR A 46 -7.05 -15.52 6.78
CA TYR A 46 -6.27 -16.06 7.87
C TYR A 46 -7.02 -16.01 9.20
N LEU A 47 -7.70 -14.89 9.48
CA LEU A 47 -8.53 -14.71 10.68
C LEU A 47 -9.73 -15.67 10.70
N ILE A 48 -10.41 -15.85 9.55
CA ILE A 48 -11.49 -16.84 9.43
C ILE A 48 -10.99 -18.24 9.79
N LYS A 49 -9.78 -18.60 9.30
CA LYS A 49 -9.18 -19.90 9.64
C LYS A 49 -8.94 -20.02 11.14
N ILE A 50 -8.39 -19.00 11.78
CA ILE A 50 -8.18 -18.99 13.24
C ILE A 50 -9.53 -19.13 13.97
N CYS A 51 -10.53 -18.34 13.62
CA CYS A 51 -11.85 -18.37 14.25
C CYS A 51 -12.51 -19.76 14.09
N LYS A 52 -12.39 -20.40 12.92
CA LYS A 52 -12.89 -21.75 12.70
C LYS A 52 -12.21 -22.80 13.59
N GLU A 53 -10.90 -22.72 13.76
CA GLU A 53 -10.18 -23.65 14.66
C GLU A 53 -10.57 -23.42 16.14
N LEU A 54 -10.71 -22.17 16.55
CA LEU A 54 -11.16 -21.83 17.90
C LEU A 54 -12.61 -22.29 18.15
N TYR A 55 -13.51 -22.09 17.19
CA TYR A 55 -14.90 -22.54 17.29
C TYR A 55 -15.01 -24.06 17.42
N LYS A 56 -14.31 -24.82 16.59
CA LYS A 56 -14.33 -26.29 16.65
C LYS A 56 -14.02 -26.82 18.03
N ARG A 57 -13.20 -26.10 18.80
CA ARG A 57 -12.77 -26.54 20.13
C ARG A 57 -13.66 -26.00 21.25
N SER A 58 -13.93 -24.67 21.21
CA SER A 58 -14.65 -23.99 22.30
C SER A 58 -16.17 -24.12 22.18
N ASN A 59 -16.65 -24.37 20.96
CA ASN A 59 -18.08 -24.29 20.59
C ASN A 59 -18.72 -22.97 21.02
N ASP A 60 -17.94 -21.87 21.00
CA ASP A 60 -18.38 -20.53 21.37
C ASP A 60 -18.90 -19.80 20.13
N ASP A 61 -20.18 -19.50 20.10
CA ASP A 61 -20.88 -18.86 18.98
C ASP A 61 -20.33 -17.45 18.63
N LYS A 62 -19.54 -16.85 19.50
CA LYS A 62 -18.83 -15.60 19.17
C LYS A 62 -17.93 -15.75 17.97
N PHE A 63 -17.27 -16.92 17.82
CA PHE A 63 -16.40 -17.15 16.67
C PHE A 63 -17.20 -17.30 15.37
N VAL A 64 -18.42 -17.82 15.44
CA VAL A 64 -19.34 -17.84 14.28
C VAL A 64 -19.68 -16.41 13.88
N SER A 65 -20.06 -15.57 14.84
CA SER A 65 -20.35 -14.16 14.60
C SER A 65 -19.14 -13.42 13.98
N HIS A 66 -17.93 -13.70 14.45
CA HIS A 66 -16.71 -13.14 13.85
C HIS A 66 -16.49 -13.63 12.41
N ILE A 67 -16.75 -14.91 12.12
CA ILE A 67 -16.64 -15.46 10.78
C ILE A 67 -17.64 -14.78 9.83
N ASP A 68 -18.88 -14.55 10.27
CA ASP A 68 -19.91 -13.91 9.46
C ASP A 68 -19.53 -12.46 9.11
N VAL A 69 -19.05 -11.68 10.08
CA VAL A 69 -18.58 -10.32 9.83
C VAL A 69 -17.36 -10.30 8.91
N LEU A 70 -16.42 -11.22 9.10
CA LEU A 70 -15.25 -11.33 8.22
C LEU A 70 -15.63 -11.71 6.79
N ASN A 71 -16.62 -12.61 6.61
CA ASN A 71 -17.15 -12.95 5.30
C ASN A 71 -17.87 -11.76 4.66
N HIS A 72 -18.58 -10.95 5.44
CA HIS A 72 -19.16 -9.70 4.94
C HIS A 72 -18.07 -8.76 4.42
N PHE A 73 -16.98 -8.54 5.15
CA PHE A 73 -15.85 -7.74 4.64
C PHE A 73 -15.25 -8.33 3.36
N LEU A 74 -15.17 -9.66 3.22
CA LEU A 74 -14.72 -10.29 1.97
C LEU A 74 -15.65 -10.00 0.80
N SER A 75 -16.96 -9.99 1.02
CA SER A 75 -17.94 -9.69 -0.03
C SER A 75 -17.89 -8.23 -0.48
N GLU A 76 -17.50 -7.34 0.42
CA GLU A 76 -17.38 -5.90 0.17
C GLU A 76 -15.96 -5.47 -0.24
N ILE A 77 -15.04 -6.40 -0.44
CA ILE A 77 -13.62 -6.11 -0.69
C ILE A 77 -13.39 -5.26 -1.94
N ASP A 78 -14.31 -5.29 -2.92
CA ASP A 78 -14.24 -4.45 -4.10
C ASP A 78 -14.55 -2.97 -3.81
N ASN A 79 -15.11 -2.68 -2.64
CA ASN A 79 -15.37 -1.34 -2.13
C ASN A 79 -14.20 -0.78 -1.29
N VAL A 80 -13.02 -1.41 -1.33
CA VAL A 80 -11.84 -1.03 -0.55
C VAL A 80 -11.35 0.41 -0.80
N ASP A 81 -11.75 1.01 -1.92
CA ASP A 81 -11.46 2.42 -2.24
C ASP A 81 -12.24 3.41 -1.35
N LYS A 82 -13.24 2.91 -0.63
CA LYS A 82 -14.01 3.73 0.30
C LYS A 82 -13.29 3.80 1.65
N ILE A 83 -12.91 4.99 2.07
CA ILE A 83 -12.23 5.26 3.36
C ILE A 83 -12.98 4.62 4.53
N TYR A 84 -14.31 4.62 4.49
CA TYR A 84 -15.15 4.02 5.53
C TYR A 84 -14.91 2.50 5.67
N PHE A 85 -14.78 1.78 4.57
CA PHE A 85 -14.54 0.34 4.58
C PHE A 85 -13.23 -0.03 5.30
N GLU A 86 -12.13 0.66 4.95
CA GLU A 86 -10.84 0.42 5.59
C GLU A 86 -10.88 0.66 7.09
N ASN A 87 -11.52 1.76 7.51
CA ASN A 87 -11.63 2.11 8.93
C ASN A 87 -12.50 1.11 9.69
N GLU A 88 -13.65 0.73 9.15
CA GLU A 88 -14.54 -0.26 9.80
C GLU A 88 -13.84 -1.62 9.95
N MET A 89 -13.21 -2.09 8.90
CA MET A 89 -12.49 -3.38 8.91
C MET A 89 -11.32 -3.33 9.91
N PHE A 90 -10.52 -2.25 9.90
CA PHE A 90 -9.41 -2.06 10.83
C PHE A 90 -9.89 -2.05 12.27
N ASP A 91 -10.91 -1.25 12.56
CA ASP A 91 -11.50 -1.12 13.89
C ASP A 91 -12.06 -2.47 14.37
N TYR A 92 -12.77 -3.17 13.51
CA TYR A 92 -13.32 -4.48 13.86
C TYR A 92 -12.23 -5.50 14.18
N ILE A 93 -11.20 -5.61 13.33
CA ILE A 93 -10.10 -6.53 13.53
C ILE A 93 -9.35 -6.20 14.82
N THR A 94 -9.01 -4.94 15.04
CA THR A 94 -8.17 -4.54 16.17
C THR A 94 -8.93 -4.56 17.50
N LYS A 95 -10.16 -4.05 17.53
CA LYS A 95 -10.94 -3.91 18.76
C LYS A 95 -11.67 -5.19 19.18
N ASN A 96 -12.08 -6.02 18.22
CA ASN A 96 -12.85 -7.22 18.52
C ASN A 96 -11.98 -8.48 18.41
N ILE A 97 -11.39 -8.75 17.24
CA ILE A 97 -10.70 -10.01 16.97
C ILE A 97 -9.37 -10.10 17.71
N HIS A 98 -8.52 -9.07 17.61
CA HIS A 98 -7.21 -9.08 18.28
C HIS A 98 -7.32 -9.08 19.81
N THR A 99 -8.42 -8.61 20.37
CA THR A 99 -8.68 -8.64 21.81
C THR A 99 -9.26 -9.98 22.29
N GLU A 100 -10.04 -10.67 21.46
CA GLU A 100 -10.69 -11.92 21.81
C GLU A 100 -9.79 -13.14 21.59
N ILE A 101 -9.09 -13.23 20.45
CA ILE A 101 -8.25 -14.38 20.11
C ILE A 101 -7.27 -14.78 21.26
N PRO A 102 -6.50 -13.85 21.87
CA PRO A 102 -5.54 -14.23 22.90
C PRO A 102 -6.16 -14.87 24.15
N LYS A 103 -7.42 -14.57 24.44
CA LYS A 103 -8.13 -15.09 25.62
C LYS A 103 -8.50 -16.57 25.48
N HIS A 104 -8.61 -17.05 24.24
CA HIS A 104 -9.09 -18.40 23.93
C HIS A 104 -8.00 -19.35 23.41
N VAL A 105 -6.75 -18.91 23.36
CA VAL A 105 -5.64 -19.66 22.78
C VAL A 105 -4.97 -20.55 23.79
N LEU A 106 -4.93 -21.85 23.51
CA LEU A 106 -4.13 -22.79 24.26
C LEU A 106 -2.65 -22.75 23.87
N PRO A 107 -1.75 -23.20 24.75
CA PRO A 107 -0.31 -23.23 24.49
C PRO A 107 0.06 -23.93 23.17
N GLU A 108 -0.67 -24.95 22.79
CA GLU A 108 -0.44 -25.74 21.56
C GLU A 108 -0.77 -24.97 20.27
N GLU A 109 -1.72 -24.04 20.35
CA GLU A 109 -2.18 -23.25 19.22
C GLU A 109 -1.41 -21.95 19.02
N LYS A 110 -0.53 -21.63 19.95
CA LYS A 110 0.30 -20.41 19.86
C LYS A 110 1.03 -20.31 18.52
N SER A 111 1.33 -21.45 17.87
CA SER A 111 2.04 -21.45 16.60
C SER A 111 1.28 -20.78 15.46
N ILE A 112 -0.06 -20.94 15.38
CA ILE A 112 -0.89 -20.31 14.33
C ILE A 112 -0.97 -18.80 14.57
N ILE A 113 -1.15 -18.40 15.82
CA ILE A 113 -1.25 -17.00 16.19
C ILE A 113 0.10 -16.30 16.06
N ILE A 114 1.18 -16.92 16.47
CA ILE A 114 2.52 -16.38 16.25
C ILE A 114 2.80 -16.19 14.75
N LYS A 115 2.37 -17.13 13.90
CA LYS A 115 2.49 -17.00 12.44
C LYS A 115 1.65 -15.86 11.91
N TYR A 116 0.45 -15.65 12.44
CA TYR A 116 -0.40 -14.52 12.10
C TYR A 116 0.25 -13.19 12.52
N LEU A 117 0.64 -13.07 13.79
CA LEU A 117 1.25 -11.86 14.34
C LEU A 117 2.55 -11.47 13.62
N LYS A 118 3.35 -12.46 13.20
CA LYS A 118 4.57 -12.21 12.40
C LYS A 118 4.31 -11.65 11.01
N LYS A 119 3.09 -11.80 10.48
CA LYS A 119 2.70 -11.24 9.18
C LYS A 119 2.17 -9.82 9.29
N LEU A 120 1.81 -9.38 10.49
CA LEU A 120 1.37 -8.01 10.72
C LEU A 120 2.53 -7.03 10.54
N ASP A 121 2.28 -5.98 9.80
CA ASP A 121 3.16 -4.83 9.79
C ASP A 121 3.13 -4.13 11.15
N LYS A 122 4.29 -3.73 11.64
CA LYS A 122 4.44 -3.16 13.00
C LYS A 122 3.82 -1.77 13.15
N ILE A 123 3.65 -1.05 12.04
CA ILE A 123 3.13 0.31 12.03
C ILE A 123 1.62 0.28 11.86
N THR A 124 1.14 -0.48 10.88
CA THR A 124 -0.28 -0.50 10.51
C THR A 124 -1.10 -1.53 11.30
N GLY A 125 -0.47 -2.56 11.88
CA GLY A 125 -1.19 -3.67 12.51
C GLY A 125 -1.97 -4.56 11.55
N LEU A 126 -1.76 -4.40 10.25
CA LEU A 126 -2.41 -5.13 9.17
C LEU A 126 -1.40 -5.91 8.33
N PHE A 127 -1.87 -6.80 7.46
CA PHE A 127 -1.01 -7.39 6.44
C PHE A 127 -0.60 -6.31 5.43
N TYR A 128 0.69 -6.25 5.12
CA TYR A 128 1.27 -5.21 4.29
C TYR A 128 2.29 -5.77 3.29
N LYS A 129 2.14 -7.02 2.89
CA LYS A 129 3.14 -7.70 2.06
C LYS A 129 3.11 -7.21 0.61
N GLU A 130 1.92 -7.19 0.02
CA GLU A 130 1.76 -6.81 -1.38
C GLU A 130 1.89 -5.30 -1.56
N ARG A 131 1.36 -4.51 -0.62
CA ARG A 131 1.60 -3.05 -0.57
C ARG A 131 3.08 -2.73 -0.46
N LYS A 132 3.83 -3.44 0.37
CA LYS A 132 5.27 -3.26 0.50
C LYS A 132 6.03 -3.52 -0.80
N LYS A 133 5.63 -4.54 -1.56
CA LYS A 133 6.20 -4.80 -2.89
C LYS A 133 5.92 -3.64 -3.84
N PHE A 134 4.69 -3.15 -3.85
CA PHE A 134 4.30 -1.98 -4.65
C PHE A 134 5.14 -0.76 -4.27
N ASP A 135 5.19 -0.39 -2.98
CA ASP A 135 5.96 0.76 -2.49
C ASP A 135 7.44 0.66 -2.86
N THR A 136 8.02 -0.54 -2.73
CA THR A 136 9.42 -0.80 -3.13
C THR A 136 9.60 -0.60 -4.63
N SER A 137 8.66 -1.06 -5.45
CA SER A 137 8.73 -0.88 -6.91
C SER A 137 8.65 0.59 -7.32
N ILE A 138 7.74 1.35 -6.71
CA ILE A 138 7.63 2.80 -6.93
C ILE A 138 8.92 3.52 -6.50
N GLN A 139 9.48 3.14 -5.36
CA GLN A 139 10.73 3.72 -4.87
C GLN A 139 11.91 3.45 -5.83
N ILE A 140 12.00 2.25 -6.38
CA ILE A 140 13.02 1.91 -7.41
C ILE A 140 12.82 2.77 -8.66
N ILE A 141 11.60 2.89 -9.16
CA ILE A 141 11.29 3.70 -10.34
C ILE A 141 11.67 5.17 -10.08
N ASN A 142 11.26 5.73 -8.94
CA ASN A 142 11.58 7.11 -8.58
C ASN A 142 13.10 7.35 -8.49
N ASN A 143 13.85 6.43 -7.90
CA ASN A 143 15.31 6.52 -7.81
C ASN A 143 15.96 6.46 -9.21
N LEU A 144 15.48 5.58 -10.09
CA LEU A 144 15.97 5.49 -11.47
C LEU A 144 15.70 6.78 -12.26
N LEU A 145 14.50 7.35 -12.08
CA LEU A 145 14.13 8.61 -12.73
C LEU A 145 14.98 9.78 -12.22
N SER A 146 15.15 9.92 -10.90
CA SER A 146 16.01 10.94 -10.30
C SER A 146 17.45 10.84 -10.83
N ASN A 147 18.04 9.64 -10.82
CA ASN A 147 19.40 9.44 -11.31
C ASN A 147 19.56 9.80 -12.78
N ASN A 148 18.55 9.50 -13.61
CA ASN A 148 18.58 9.89 -15.02
C ASN A 148 18.44 11.39 -15.20
N LEU A 149 17.55 12.04 -14.45
CA LEU A 149 17.39 13.49 -14.49
C LEU A 149 18.67 14.19 -14.05
N ASP A 150 19.29 13.76 -12.97
CA ASP A 150 20.58 14.31 -12.48
C ASP A 150 21.68 14.16 -13.54
N PHE A 151 21.72 13.00 -14.22
CA PHE A 151 22.69 12.77 -15.31
C PHE A 151 22.45 13.75 -16.47
N TYR A 152 21.21 13.89 -16.92
CA TYR A 152 20.90 14.83 -18.02
C TYR A 152 21.11 16.30 -17.62
N GLN A 153 20.79 16.65 -16.38
CA GLN A 153 21.03 17.98 -15.87
C GLN A 153 22.52 18.31 -15.84
N LYS A 154 23.35 17.38 -15.35
CA LYS A 154 24.79 17.54 -15.34
C LYS A 154 25.36 17.73 -16.76
N ASN A 155 24.93 16.90 -17.71
CA ASN A 155 25.35 17.03 -19.11
C ASN A 155 24.89 18.37 -19.72
N ALA A 156 23.67 18.82 -19.40
CA ALA A 156 23.18 20.13 -19.84
C ALA A 156 24.01 21.29 -19.26
N GLN A 157 24.42 21.21 -18.00
CA GLN A 157 25.27 22.19 -17.36
C GLN A 157 26.70 22.21 -17.95
N GLU A 158 27.24 21.08 -18.38
CA GLU A 158 28.53 21.03 -19.07
C GLU A 158 28.46 21.74 -20.45
N ILE A 159 27.33 21.63 -21.15
CA ILE A 159 27.11 22.30 -22.45
C ILE A 159 26.79 23.79 -22.26
N PHE A 160 26.06 24.13 -21.19
CA PHE A 160 25.60 25.49 -20.87
C PHE A 160 25.98 25.85 -19.43
N PRO A 161 27.25 26.25 -19.17
CA PRO A 161 27.78 26.47 -17.80
C PRO A 161 27.07 27.56 -16.99
N HIS A 162 26.28 28.42 -17.65
CA HIS A 162 25.52 29.51 -17.01
C HIS A 162 24.04 29.19 -16.81
N TYR A 163 23.62 27.95 -17.02
CA TYR A 163 22.27 27.53 -16.73
C TYR A 163 22.15 27.21 -15.24
N TYR A 164 21.48 28.12 -14.51
CA TYR A 164 21.13 27.90 -13.10
C TYR A 164 19.66 27.49 -12.99
N GLU A 165 19.41 26.42 -12.30
CA GLU A 165 18.09 26.05 -11.84
C GLU A 165 17.64 27.08 -10.78
N ARG A 166 16.44 27.63 -10.93
CA ARG A 166 15.80 28.51 -9.92
C ARG A 166 14.76 27.73 -9.16
#